data_becf50e2fc777001e71385c25e818d01
#
_entry.id   becf50e2fc777001e71385c25e818d01
#
_cell.length_a   1.000
_cell.length_b   1.000
_cell.length_c   1.000
_cell.angle_alpha   90.00
_cell.angle_beta   90.00
_cell.angle_gamma   90.00
#
_symmetry.space_group_name_H-M   'P 1'
#
loop_
_entity.id
_entity.type
_entity.pdbx_description
1 polymer ?
#
loop_
_entity_poly.entity_id
_entity_poly.type
_entity_poly.pdbx_seq_one_letter_code
_entity_poly.pdbx_strand_id
1 'polypeptide(L)'
;MCRRSELVSLRVSDIHLIEEGNSSGMKIRLRKSKTDQELQGRWIFPSQRSAEGISLWIEKAKLTDGYLFRGINNAIDITYELKSSQINRIYKRLAKDVKLSKEVIDQISGHSMRVGAAQDLMKSGASMPIIMNRGRWSKTDTVMRYLECVNPN
;
A
#
# COMPACT_ATOMS: atom_id res chain seq x y z
N MET A 1 -3.43 -3.54 -2.17
CA MET A 1 -1.95 -3.77 -2.02
C MET A 1 -1.18 -3.04 -3.12
N CYS A 2 -0.54 -1.92 -2.81
CA CYS A 2 0.25 -1.13 -3.77
C CYS A 2 1.69 -1.62 -3.88
N ARG A 3 2.27 -1.52 -5.07
CA ARG A 3 3.73 -1.59 -5.25
C ARG A 3 4.36 -0.29 -4.76
N ARG A 4 5.64 -0.31 -4.38
CA ARG A 4 6.35 0.90 -3.92
C ARG A 4 6.28 2.05 -4.94
N SER A 5 6.52 1.74 -6.21
CA SER A 5 6.45 2.73 -7.29
C SER A 5 5.06 3.31 -7.49
N GLU A 6 4.02 2.51 -7.32
CA GLU A 6 2.64 2.96 -7.38
C GLU A 6 2.32 3.88 -6.18
N LEU A 7 2.74 3.46 -4.98
CA LEU A 7 2.48 4.22 -3.74
C LEU A 7 3.05 5.64 -3.82
N VAL A 8 4.32 5.79 -4.24
CA VAL A 8 4.96 7.11 -4.34
C VAL A 8 4.48 7.95 -5.51
N SER A 9 3.81 7.34 -6.49
CA SER A 9 3.25 8.05 -7.64
C SER A 9 1.82 8.58 -7.41
N LEU A 10 1.16 8.17 -6.31
CA LEU A 10 -0.18 8.63 -5.98
C LEU A 10 -0.20 10.14 -5.78
N ARG A 11 -1.26 10.77 -6.28
CA ARG A 11 -1.51 12.20 -6.12
C ARG A 11 -2.77 12.44 -5.28
N VAL A 12 -2.86 13.61 -4.68
CA VAL A 12 -4.07 14.03 -3.95
C VAL A 12 -5.31 13.94 -4.86
N SER A 13 -5.17 14.32 -6.12
CA SER A 13 -6.24 14.24 -7.14
C SER A 13 -6.66 12.81 -7.54
N ASP A 14 -5.94 11.78 -7.09
CA ASP A 14 -6.31 10.39 -7.33
C ASP A 14 -7.27 9.83 -6.27
N ILE A 15 -7.53 10.60 -5.21
CA ILE A 15 -8.42 10.23 -4.12
C ILE A 15 -9.82 10.69 -4.43
N HIS A 16 -10.77 9.78 -4.32
CA HIS A 16 -12.19 10.05 -4.49
C HIS A 16 -12.95 9.52 -3.28
N LEU A 17 -13.68 10.40 -2.64
CA LEU A 17 -14.62 10.02 -1.59
C LEU A 17 -15.87 9.42 -2.24
N ILE A 18 -16.42 8.40 -1.61
CA ILE A 18 -17.65 7.73 -2.04
C ILE A 18 -18.66 7.98 -0.93
N GLU A 19 -19.79 8.54 -1.30
CA GLU A 19 -20.96 8.69 -0.43
C GLU A 19 -22.07 7.82 -1.01
N GLU A 20 -22.37 6.71 -0.36
CA GLU A 20 -23.49 5.83 -0.70
C GLU A 20 -24.40 5.69 0.52
N GLY A 21 -25.50 6.46 0.52
CA GLY A 21 -26.44 6.49 1.64
C GLY A 21 -25.75 6.93 2.94
N ASN A 22 -25.79 6.08 3.98
CA ASN A 22 -25.17 6.34 5.27
C ASN A 22 -23.70 5.85 5.37
N SER A 23 -23.13 5.35 4.28
CA SER A 23 -21.75 4.83 4.23
C SER A 23 -20.85 5.81 3.51
N SER A 24 -19.76 6.22 4.15
CA SER A 24 -18.68 6.95 3.50
C SER A 24 -17.51 6.00 3.23
N GLY A 25 -16.96 6.09 2.05
CA GLY A 25 -15.82 5.27 1.63
C GLY A 25 -14.78 6.08 0.85
N MET A 26 -13.66 5.45 0.54
CA MET A 26 -12.60 6.03 -0.28
C MET A 26 -12.23 5.06 -1.39
N LYS A 27 -12.09 5.58 -2.61
CA LYS A 27 -11.44 4.89 -3.71
C LYS A 27 -10.27 5.71 -4.23
N ILE A 28 -9.22 5.03 -4.66
CA ILE A 28 -8.00 5.68 -5.12
C ILE A 28 -7.71 5.18 -6.53
N ARG A 29 -7.49 6.09 -7.46
CA ARG A 29 -7.17 5.79 -8.84
C ARG A 29 -5.67 5.49 -8.96
N LEU A 30 -5.32 4.25 -9.30
CA LEU A 30 -3.97 3.93 -9.75
C LEU A 30 -3.85 4.33 -11.22
N ARG A 31 -3.08 5.38 -11.46
CA ARG A 31 -2.66 5.76 -12.81
C ARG A 31 -1.77 4.64 -13.33
N LYS A 32 -1.44 4.43 -14.44
CA LYS A 32 -0.61 3.41 -15.10
C LYS A 32 0.24 2.51 -14.20
N SER A 33 0.16 1.20 -14.41
CA SER A 33 1.27 0.29 -14.13
C SER A 33 1.94 -0.13 -15.45
N LYS A 34 3.20 -0.59 -15.42
CA LYS A 34 3.93 -1.09 -16.61
C LYS A 34 3.19 -2.22 -17.36
N THR A 35 2.19 -2.83 -16.75
CA THR A 35 1.40 -3.95 -17.29
C THR A 35 0.00 -3.53 -17.74
N ASP A 36 -0.38 -2.25 -17.61
CA ASP A 36 -1.68 -1.76 -18.03
C ASP A 36 -1.56 -1.15 -19.44
N GLN A 37 -1.70 -2.01 -20.46
CA GLN A 37 -1.62 -1.60 -21.86
C GLN A 37 -2.85 -0.80 -22.32
N GLU A 38 -3.96 -0.86 -21.58
CA GLU A 38 -5.22 -0.23 -21.96
C GLU A 38 -5.46 1.17 -21.39
N LEU A 39 -4.52 1.73 -20.63
CA LEU A 39 -4.57 3.11 -20.11
C LEU A 39 -5.80 3.45 -19.22
N GLN A 40 -6.63 2.48 -18.86
CA GLN A 40 -7.88 2.73 -18.13
C GLN A 40 -7.66 3.07 -16.65
N GLY A 41 -6.47 2.76 -16.10
CA GLY A 41 -6.20 2.87 -14.67
C GLY A 41 -7.07 1.89 -13.85
N ARG A 42 -6.69 1.65 -12.62
CA ARG A 42 -7.44 0.77 -11.72
C ARG A 42 -7.83 1.49 -10.45
N TRP A 43 -9.00 1.17 -9.95
CA TRP A 43 -9.43 1.60 -8.64
C TRP A 43 -8.95 0.64 -7.56
N ILE A 44 -8.48 1.19 -6.46
CA ILE A 44 -8.24 0.45 -5.23
C ILE A 44 -9.12 1.03 -4.13
N PHE A 45 -9.54 0.15 -3.24
CA PHE A 45 -10.37 0.49 -2.10
C PHE A 45 -9.54 0.23 -0.84
N PRO A 46 -9.07 1.28 -0.14
CA PRO A 46 -8.38 1.12 1.13
C PRO A 46 -9.33 0.58 2.19
N SER A 47 -8.79 -0.05 3.24
CA SER A 47 -9.58 -0.31 4.44
C SER A 47 -10.00 1.00 5.09
N GLN A 48 -11.06 0.96 5.91
CA GLN A 48 -11.52 2.15 6.64
C GLN A 48 -10.37 2.80 7.41
N ARG A 49 -9.61 2.03 8.18
CA ARG A 49 -8.42 2.53 8.91
C ARG A 49 -7.39 3.21 8.01
N SER A 50 -7.17 2.66 6.80
CA SER A 50 -6.24 3.28 5.84
C SER A 50 -6.81 4.56 5.25
N ALA A 51 -8.10 4.61 4.98
CA ALA A 51 -8.79 5.81 4.48
C ALA A 51 -8.73 6.95 5.51
N GLU A 52 -9.02 6.65 6.77
CA GLU A 52 -8.91 7.60 7.88
C GLU A 52 -7.48 8.13 8.03
N GLY A 53 -6.47 7.23 7.97
CA GLY A 53 -5.06 7.63 8.03
C GLY A 53 -4.64 8.53 6.86
N ILE A 54 -5.13 8.27 5.65
CA ILE A 54 -4.89 9.13 4.47
C ILE A 54 -5.55 10.49 4.65
N SER A 55 -6.80 10.53 5.10
CA SER A 55 -7.52 11.78 5.35
C SER A 55 -6.82 12.64 6.42
N LEU A 56 -6.41 12.02 7.52
CA LEU A 56 -5.65 12.68 8.58
C LEU A 56 -4.31 13.22 8.06
N TRP A 57 -3.61 12.45 7.23
CA TRP A 57 -2.35 12.89 6.63
C TRP A 57 -2.56 14.11 5.74
N ILE A 58 -3.57 14.10 4.86
CA ILE A 58 -3.90 15.22 3.97
C ILE A 58 -4.17 16.49 4.80
N GLU A 59 -4.97 16.35 5.86
CA GLU A 59 -5.30 17.45 6.77
C GLU A 59 -4.06 18.01 7.47
N LYS A 60 -3.30 17.15 8.17
CA LYS A 60 -2.14 17.55 8.96
C LYS A 60 -1.01 18.11 8.11
N ALA A 61 -0.78 17.55 6.94
CA ALA A 61 0.21 18.02 5.99
C ALA A 61 -0.29 19.17 5.10
N LYS A 62 -1.57 19.60 5.26
CA LYS A 62 -2.22 20.67 4.48
C LYS A 62 -2.06 20.47 2.98
N LEU A 63 -2.27 19.22 2.51
CA LEU A 63 -2.10 18.90 1.09
C LEU A 63 -3.32 19.32 0.30
N THR A 64 -3.10 20.17 -0.70
CA THR A 64 -4.14 20.60 -1.65
C THR A 64 -3.96 19.96 -3.03
N ASP A 65 -2.73 19.64 -3.41
CA ASP A 65 -2.37 19.10 -4.71
C ASP A 65 -1.05 18.29 -4.67
N GLY A 66 -0.58 17.85 -5.83
CA GLY A 66 0.70 17.17 -5.99
C GLY A 66 0.71 15.74 -5.45
N TYR A 67 1.89 15.26 -5.04
CA TYR A 67 2.03 13.90 -4.52
C TYR A 67 1.34 13.72 -3.17
N LEU A 68 0.65 12.58 -3.03
CA LEU A 68 -0.04 12.22 -1.78
C LEU A 68 0.95 11.94 -0.66
N PHE A 69 1.93 11.08 -0.92
CA PHE A 69 2.96 10.74 0.06
C PHE A 69 4.22 11.54 -0.20
N ARG A 70 4.66 12.25 0.81
CA ARG A 70 5.82 13.14 0.78
C ARG A 70 6.79 12.76 1.88
N GLY A 71 8.06 13.04 1.67
CA GLY A 71 9.07 12.88 2.70
C GLY A 71 8.96 13.94 3.78
N ILE A 72 9.55 13.65 4.94
CA ILE A 72 9.78 14.63 6.01
C ILE A 72 11.31 14.71 6.18
N ASN A 73 11.87 15.91 6.06
CA ASN A 73 13.31 16.12 6.24
C ASN A 73 13.70 16.24 7.73
N ASN A 74 14.98 16.40 8.01
CA ASN A 74 15.48 16.51 9.37
C ASN A 74 15.02 17.81 10.09
N ALA A 75 14.61 18.82 9.34
CA ALA A 75 14.03 20.06 9.88
C ALA A 75 12.51 19.95 10.09
N ILE A 76 11.96 18.74 9.92
CA ILE A 76 10.51 18.46 10.04
C ILE A 76 9.66 19.11 8.92
N ASP A 77 10.30 19.61 7.86
CA ASP A 77 9.57 20.12 6.72
C ASP A 77 9.08 18.96 5.81
N ILE A 78 7.90 19.14 5.25
CA ILE A 78 7.32 18.20 4.29
C ILE A 78 7.90 18.49 2.92
N THR A 79 8.59 17.50 2.34
CA THR A 79 9.17 17.61 0.99
C THR A 79 8.10 17.44 -0.08
N TYR A 80 8.43 17.79 -1.34
CA TYR A 80 7.47 17.68 -2.44
C TYR A 80 7.12 16.24 -2.81
N GLU A 81 8.08 15.33 -2.71
CA GLU A 81 7.93 13.92 -3.11
C GLU A 81 8.54 12.95 -2.09
N LEU A 82 8.14 11.70 -2.18
CA LEU A 82 8.74 10.56 -1.48
C LEU A 82 9.33 9.61 -2.52
N LYS A 83 10.62 9.28 -2.41
CA LYS A 83 11.28 8.33 -3.31
C LYS A 83 10.94 6.88 -2.92
N SER A 84 10.79 5.99 -3.91
CA SER A 84 10.44 4.58 -3.64
C SER A 84 11.48 3.85 -2.76
N SER A 85 12.76 4.28 -2.79
CA SER A 85 13.80 3.78 -1.88
C SER A 85 13.56 4.14 -0.42
N GLN A 86 12.93 5.29 -0.15
CA GLN A 86 12.62 5.73 1.20
C GLN A 86 11.52 4.89 1.85
N ILE A 87 10.63 4.27 1.07
CA ILE A 87 9.60 3.36 1.57
C ILE A 87 10.21 2.20 2.35
N ASN A 88 11.29 1.60 1.85
CA ASN A 88 11.99 0.52 2.58
C ASN A 88 12.56 1.01 3.91
N ARG A 89 13.10 2.23 3.94
CA ARG A 89 13.61 2.82 5.19
C ARG A 89 12.50 3.04 6.20
N ILE A 90 11.33 3.49 5.74
CA ILE A 90 10.16 3.68 6.59
C ILE A 90 9.73 2.33 7.18
N TYR A 91 9.59 1.28 6.36
CA TYR A 91 9.21 -0.05 6.84
C TYR A 91 10.22 -0.63 7.83
N LYS A 92 11.52 -0.49 7.56
CA LYS A 92 12.57 -0.93 8.48
C LYS A 92 12.55 -0.16 9.79
N ARG A 93 12.26 1.15 9.76
CA ARG A 93 12.10 1.94 10.98
C ARG A 93 10.91 1.46 11.81
N LEU A 94 9.73 1.30 11.19
CA LEU A 94 8.55 0.78 11.86
C LEU A 94 8.79 -0.62 12.47
N ALA A 95 9.53 -1.48 11.77
CA ALA A 95 9.89 -2.80 12.29
C ALA A 95 10.83 -2.72 13.52
N LYS A 96 11.75 -1.73 13.55
CA LYS A 96 12.58 -1.45 14.73
C LYS A 96 11.74 -0.95 15.90
N ASP A 97 10.78 -0.05 15.64
CA ASP A 97 9.92 0.52 16.67
C ASP A 97 9.08 -0.56 17.38
N VAL A 98 8.67 -1.60 16.64
CA VAL A 98 7.99 -2.77 17.21
C VAL A 98 8.95 -3.90 17.64
N LYS A 99 10.25 -3.62 17.70
CA LYS A 99 11.30 -4.51 18.24
C LYS A 99 11.40 -5.86 17.52
N LEU A 100 11.21 -5.91 16.22
CA LEU A 100 11.50 -7.13 15.45
C LEU A 100 13.00 -7.44 15.48
N SER A 101 13.36 -8.72 15.27
CA SER A 101 14.76 -9.13 15.23
C SER A 101 15.51 -8.46 14.07
N LYS A 102 16.83 -8.33 14.20
CA LYS A 102 17.67 -7.70 13.17
C LYS A 102 17.58 -8.46 11.85
N GLU A 103 17.56 -9.78 11.90
CA GLU A 103 17.46 -10.66 10.74
C GLU A 103 16.17 -10.39 9.94
N VAL A 104 15.04 -10.22 10.65
CA VAL A 104 13.76 -9.86 10.03
C VAL A 104 13.81 -8.45 9.44
N ILE A 105 14.34 -7.48 10.19
CA ILE A 105 14.45 -6.08 9.73
C ILE A 105 15.28 -5.97 8.46
N ASP A 106 16.39 -6.70 8.37
CA ASP A 106 17.29 -6.66 7.21
C ASP A 106 16.61 -7.18 5.94
N GLN A 107 15.68 -8.13 6.06
CA GLN A 107 14.92 -8.71 4.94
C GLN A 107 13.67 -7.90 4.55
N ILE A 108 13.20 -6.97 5.39
CA ILE A 108 11.99 -6.19 5.08
C ILE A 108 12.17 -5.31 3.85
N SER A 109 11.20 -5.41 2.96
CA SER A 109 11.09 -4.61 1.74
C SER A 109 9.62 -4.30 1.42
N GLY A 110 9.39 -3.47 0.40
CA GLY A 110 8.03 -3.24 -0.11
C GLY A 110 7.36 -4.51 -0.66
N HIS A 111 8.15 -5.50 -1.06
CA HIS A 111 7.63 -6.81 -1.46
C HIS A 111 7.12 -7.60 -0.26
N SER A 112 7.85 -7.60 0.85
CA SER A 112 7.47 -8.28 2.10
C SER A 112 6.10 -7.82 2.59
N MET A 113 5.78 -6.52 2.48
CA MET A 113 4.47 -5.99 2.85
C MET A 113 3.33 -6.57 1.99
N ARG A 114 3.60 -6.82 0.70
CA ARG A 114 2.60 -7.41 -0.20
C ARG A 114 2.40 -8.91 0.09
N VAL A 115 3.48 -9.60 0.40
CA VAL A 115 3.42 -11.02 0.83
C VAL A 115 2.63 -11.13 2.13
N GLY A 116 2.97 -10.35 3.15
CA GLY A 116 2.24 -10.34 4.42
C GLY A 116 0.75 -10.04 4.24
N ALA A 117 0.40 -9.05 3.40
CA ALA A 117 -1.00 -8.75 3.14
C ALA A 117 -1.76 -9.88 2.41
N ALA A 118 -1.09 -10.68 1.58
CA ALA A 118 -1.70 -11.88 0.97
C ALA A 118 -1.95 -12.97 2.03
N GLN A 119 -0.98 -13.16 2.92
CA GLN A 119 -1.09 -14.10 4.04
C GLN A 119 -2.21 -13.71 5.01
N ASP A 120 -2.34 -12.42 5.33
CA ASP A 120 -3.42 -11.92 6.20
C ASP A 120 -4.80 -12.13 5.55
N LEU A 121 -4.93 -11.90 4.25
CA LEU A 121 -6.16 -12.18 3.52
C LEU A 121 -6.50 -13.67 3.55
N MET A 122 -5.52 -14.55 3.35
CA MET A 122 -5.73 -15.99 3.45
C MET A 122 -6.20 -16.40 4.86
N LYS A 123 -5.53 -15.90 5.90
CA LYS A 123 -5.91 -16.16 7.30
C LYS A 123 -7.33 -15.67 7.63
N SER A 124 -7.77 -14.60 6.98
CA SER A 124 -9.14 -14.07 7.10
C SER A 124 -10.18 -14.85 6.27
N GLY A 125 -9.79 -15.94 5.61
CA GLY A 125 -10.68 -16.77 4.81
C GLY A 125 -10.94 -16.25 3.39
N ALA A 126 -10.18 -15.29 2.91
CA ALA A 126 -10.33 -14.80 1.53
C ALA A 126 -9.94 -15.88 0.52
N SER A 127 -10.76 -16.05 -0.51
CA SER A 127 -10.47 -17.01 -1.59
C SER A 127 -9.29 -16.57 -2.47
N MET A 128 -8.64 -17.53 -3.13
CA MET A 128 -7.52 -17.26 -4.04
C MET A 128 -7.83 -16.18 -5.09
N PRO A 129 -9.00 -16.19 -5.78
CA PRO A 129 -9.34 -15.13 -6.72
C PRO A 129 -9.38 -13.73 -6.08
N ILE A 130 -9.87 -13.62 -4.84
CA ILE A 130 -9.90 -12.35 -4.09
C ILE A 130 -8.47 -11.88 -3.79
N ILE A 131 -7.61 -12.78 -3.31
CA ILE A 131 -6.20 -12.48 -3.00
C ILE A 131 -5.48 -12.03 -4.27
N MET A 132 -5.62 -12.78 -5.37
CA MET A 132 -5.01 -12.45 -6.66
C MET A 132 -5.48 -11.10 -7.19
N ASN A 133 -6.77 -10.81 -7.14
CA ASN A 133 -7.33 -9.54 -7.60
C ASN A 133 -6.81 -8.37 -6.76
N ARG A 134 -6.86 -8.47 -5.43
CA ARG A 134 -6.36 -7.41 -4.52
C ARG A 134 -4.86 -7.17 -4.66
N GLY A 135 -4.08 -8.23 -4.91
CA GLY A 135 -2.64 -8.14 -5.13
C GLY A 135 -2.25 -7.82 -6.58
N ARG A 136 -3.20 -7.93 -7.50
CA ARG A 136 -2.97 -7.81 -8.95
C ARG A 136 -1.88 -8.77 -9.43
N TRP A 137 -2.01 -10.03 -9.03
CA TRP A 137 -1.19 -11.12 -9.51
C TRP A 137 -1.93 -11.88 -10.61
N SER A 138 -1.26 -12.07 -11.74
CA SER A 138 -1.78 -12.81 -12.88
C SER A 138 -1.46 -14.31 -12.83
N LYS A 139 -0.47 -14.71 -12.01
CA LYS A 139 -0.01 -16.08 -11.88
C LYS A 139 -0.32 -16.63 -10.50
N THR A 140 -1.08 -17.71 -10.44
CA THR A 140 -1.44 -18.40 -9.20
C THR A 140 -0.21 -18.92 -8.46
N ASP A 141 0.77 -19.50 -9.18
CA ASP A 141 2.00 -20.05 -8.60
C ASP A 141 2.79 -19.02 -7.78
N THR A 142 2.76 -17.76 -8.22
CA THR A 142 3.43 -16.69 -7.47
C THR A 142 2.77 -16.47 -6.11
N VAL A 143 1.45 -16.51 -6.06
CA VAL A 143 0.69 -16.34 -4.82
C VAL A 143 0.83 -17.57 -3.93
N MET A 144 0.75 -18.78 -4.51
CA MET A 144 0.92 -20.03 -3.78
C MET A 144 2.23 -20.05 -3.00
N ARG A 145 3.36 -19.70 -3.63
CA ARG A 145 4.67 -19.60 -2.94
C ARG A 145 4.66 -18.64 -1.74
N TYR A 146 3.87 -17.56 -1.78
CA TYR A 146 3.75 -16.64 -0.65
C TYR A 146 2.92 -17.22 0.48
N LEU A 147 1.99 -18.12 0.16
CA LEU A 147 1.05 -18.72 1.10
C LEU A 147 1.58 -20.02 1.72
N GLU A 148 2.52 -20.70 1.08
CA GLU A 148 3.14 -21.94 1.59
C GLU A 148 3.76 -21.75 2.98
N CYS A 149 4.25 -20.56 3.31
CA CYS A 149 4.79 -20.25 4.63
C CYS A 149 3.73 -20.01 5.72
N VAL A 150 2.43 -20.06 5.39
CA VAL A 150 1.33 -19.76 6.34
C VAL A 150 0.83 -21.01 7.04
N ASN A 151 1.03 -22.19 6.45
CA ASN A 151 0.73 -23.49 7.03
C ASN A 151 2.03 -24.29 7.20
N PRO A 152 2.78 -24.11 8.28
CA PRO A 152 3.65 -25.17 8.73
C PRO A 152 2.73 -26.26 9.28
N ASN A 153 2.67 -27.42 8.63
CA ASN A 153 2.08 -28.63 9.21
C ASN A 153 2.64 -28.88 10.58
#